data_838167becac4cba4e38f6702df9f90ca
#
_entry.id   838167becac4cba4e38f6702df9f90ca
#
_cell.length_a   1.000
_cell.length_b   1.000
_cell.length_c   1.000
_cell.angle_alpha   90.00
_cell.angle_beta   90.00
_cell.angle_gamma   90.00
#
_symmetry.space_group_name_H-M   'P 1'
#
loop_
_entity.id
_entity.type
_entity.pdbx_description
1 polymer ?
#
loop_
_entity_poly.entity_id
_entity_poly.type
_entity_poly.pdbx_seq_one_letter_code
_entity_poly.pdbx_strand_id
1 'polypeptide(L)'
;MMSFSNYACVGALLLSFLAQRGNVSQRADYGQQQTNESSQSKTAIRASSTLVLVPALVKTKSGETVFSLTADDFMLTDNGVPQTLRLETDTDSQPLALVVIVETGGQAVEHLRDYDNLGAVLDAVIGDVRHLVAVVNFDSKPRIAQDFTDDTDAAAKAIANLTEGDQGAAILDALNFGIDLLRDVPPRYRRAVLLVTETADRGSETSLDEAVRLVSDTNTAIYSFGFSTTKEALKHEASKVPLPGGTPYGNEPYGAGGCMSQDPGADPDAHGNRRLQALDCASDLLPPLRLVRMAFIAAKDGLKRNVPESVAQLTGGEYFAFTNAATLKRGLLSISNDVPNYYVLSFRPESPSAGLHTLALKLKSRPELQLKARSAYWMESTTAP
;
A
#
# COMPACT_ATOMS: atom_id res chain seq x y z
N MET A 1 -22.21 -39.63 -47.91
CA MET A 1 -22.16 -41.07 -47.60
C MET A 1 -22.04 -41.14 -46.09
N MET A 2 -23.14 -41.36 -45.43
CA MET A 2 -23.44 -42.57 -44.63
C MET A 2 -22.59 -42.65 -43.37
N SER A 3 -23.05 -42.79 -42.13
CA SER A 3 -24.40 -43.15 -41.65
C SER A 3 -24.24 -43.42 -40.14
N PHE A 4 -25.12 -42.92 -39.31
CA PHE A 4 -25.81 -43.56 -38.15
C PHE A 4 -24.95 -44.45 -37.23
N SER A 5 -25.14 -44.51 -35.90
CA SER A 5 -26.40 -44.67 -35.18
C SER A 5 -26.16 -44.73 -33.66
N ASN A 6 -26.97 -44.02 -32.92
CA ASN A 6 -27.68 -44.36 -31.71
C ASN A 6 -27.45 -45.76 -31.07
N TYR A 7 -27.45 -45.81 -29.72
CA TYR A 7 -28.47 -46.50 -28.92
C TYR A 7 -28.39 -46.14 -27.43
N ALA A 8 -29.52 -45.72 -26.97
CA ALA A 8 -30.03 -45.65 -25.62
C ALA A 8 -30.48 -47.04 -25.08
N CYS A 9 -30.63 -47.18 -23.78
CA CYS A 9 -31.63 -47.97 -23.04
C CYS A 9 -31.18 -48.02 -21.55
N VAL A 10 -31.86 -47.44 -20.59
CA VAL A 10 -33.17 -47.71 -19.98
C VAL A 10 -33.20 -49.05 -19.17
N GLY A 11 -33.66 -48.93 -17.91
CA GLY A 11 -34.19 -49.98 -17.07
C GLY A 11 -33.70 -49.87 -15.62
N ALA A 12 -34.29 -49.37 -14.62
CA ALA A 12 -35.61 -49.37 -13.98
C ALA A 12 -35.95 -50.69 -13.29
N LEU A 13 -36.47 -50.51 -12.08
CA LEU A 13 -37.35 -51.42 -11.29
C LEU A 13 -36.65 -52.37 -10.30
N LEU A 14 -37.06 -52.45 -9.10
CA LEU A 14 -38.20 -52.34 -8.20
C LEU A 14 -38.08 -53.34 -7.07
N LEU A 15 -38.47 -52.94 -5.86
CA LEU A 15 -39.31 -53.66 -4.88
C LEU A 15 -38.80 -55.01 -4.30
N SER A 16 -38.95 -55.36 -3.09
CA SER A 16 -39.85 -55.02 -1.99
C SER A 16 -39.67 -56.08 -0.86
N PHE A 17 -40.19 -55.73 0.28
CA PHE A 17 -40.95 -56.54 1.25
C PHE A 17 -40.23 -57.35 2.32
N LEU A 18 -40.61 -56.98 3.47
CA LEU A 18 -41.45 -57.49 4.60
C LEU A 18 -40.67 -58.31 5.62
N ALA A 19 -40.64 -57.81 6.80
CA ALA A 19 -41.53 -57.93 7.97
C ALA A 19 -41.34 -59.25 8.75
N GLN A 20 -41.14 -59.16 10.00
CA GLN A 20 -41.95 -59.63 11.14
C GLN A 20 -41.17 -59.84 12.42
N ARG A 21 -41.55 -59.13 13.46
CA ARG A 21 -42.20 -59.58 14.71
C ARG A 21 -41.40 -60.46 15.63
N GLY A 22 -41.41 -60.00 16.87
CA GLY A 22 -41.43 -60.81 18.09
C GLY A 22 -40.67 -60.15 19.22
N ASN A 23 -41.20 -59.35 19.99
CA ASN A 23 -41.87 -59.54 21.27
C ASN A 23 -40.95 -59.83 22.47
N VAL A 24 -41.23 -59.06 23.52
CA VAL A 24 -41.31 -59.30 24.95
C VAL A 24 -40.17 -58.79 25.82
N SER A 25 -40.49 -57.69 26.43
CA SER A 25 -40.52 -57.39 27.90
C SER A 25 -39.33 -57.80 28.74
N GLN A 26 -38.63 -56.87 29.31
CA GLN A 26 -38.51 -56.75 30.77
C GLN A 26 -38.09 -55.38 31.23
N ARG A 27 -38.86 -54.81 32.12
CA ARG A 27 -38.62 -53.60 32.89
C ARG A 27 -37.39 -53.77 33.77
N ALA A 28 -36.51 -52.78 33.75
CA ALA A 28 -35.75 -52.40 34.90
C ALA A 28 -35.68 -50.89 34.97
N ASP A 29 -36.30 -50.38 35.96
CA ASP A 29 -36.39 -48.98 36.40
C ASP A 29 -35.02 -48.61 37.01
N TYR A 30 -34.30 -47.66 36.39
CA TYR A 30 -33.20 -46.97 37.05
C TYR A 30 -33.24 -45.51 36.67
N GLY A 31 -33.31 -44.71 37.74
CA GLY A 31 -33.50 -43.29 37.74
C GLY A 31 -32.64 -42.48 36.75
N GLN A 32 -33.28 -41.66 35.98
CA GLN A 32 -32.65 -40.58 35.22
C GLN A 32 -32.21 -39.47 36.17
N GLN A 33 -30.91 -39.44 36.49
CA GLN A 33 -30.25 -38.20 36.88
C GLN A 33 -30.06 -37.36 35.63
N GLN A 34 -30.91 -36.35 35.45
CA GLN A 34 -30.66 -35.27 34.52
C GLN A 34 -29.48 -34.46 35.04
N THR A 35 -28.30 -34.73 34.52
CA THR A 35 -27.22 -33.76 34.55
C THR A 35 -27.53 -32.67 33.55
N ASN A 36 -27.98 -31.53 34.05
CA ASN A 36 -27.99 -30.28 33.32
C ASN A 36 -26.55 -29.91 33.00
N GLU A 37 -26.04 -30.35 31.88
CA GLU A 37 -24.89 -29.73 31.23
C GLU A 37 -25.38 -28.43 30.64
N SER A 38 -25.21 -27.36 31.42
CA SER A 38 -25.26 -26.00 30.89
C SER A 38 -24.18 -25.87 29.84
N SER A 39 -24.56 -25.95 28.57
CA SER A 39 -23.74 -25.56 27.43
C SER A 39 -23.39 -24.10 27.58
N GLN A 40 -22.34 -23.78 28.34
CA GLN A 40 -21.67 -22.50 28.23
C GLN A 40 -21.06 -22.44 26.84
N SER A 41 -21.75 -21.81 25.92
CA SER A 41 -21.16 -21.36 24.66
C SER A 41 -20.01 -20.43 25.02
N LYS A 42 -18.80 -20.96 25.00
CA LYS A 42 -17.59 -20.15 25.05
C LYS A 42 -17.62 -19.26 23.80
N THR A 43 -18.14 -18.06 23.95
CA THR A 43 -17.96 -17.00 22.97
C THR A 43 -16.45 -16.75 22.89
N ALA A 44 -15.79 -17.38 21.94
CA ALA A 44 -14.40 -17.09 21.65
C ALA A 44 -14.37 -15.70 21.05
N ILE A 45 -14.09 -14.69 21.87
CA ILE A 45 -13.76 -13.34 21.39
C ILE A 45 -12.46 -13.49 20.62
N ARG A 46 -12.54 -13.61 19.30
CA ARG A 46 -11.39 -13.47 18.41
C ARG A 46 -11.06 -11.99 18.36
N ALA A 47 -10.24 -11.52 19.29
CA ALA A 47 -9.59 -10.24 19.15
C ALA A 47 -8.57 -10.37 18.01
N SER A 48 -8.95 -9.98 16.81
CA SER A 48 -8.00 -9.78 15.72
C SER A 48 -7.21 -8.51 16.03
N SER A 49 -6.09 -8.68 16.69
CA SER A 49 -5.17 -7.57 16.95
C SER A 49 -4.39 -7.28 15.67
N THR A 50 -4.72 -6.22 14.97
CA THR A 50 -4.01 -5.78 13.76
C THR A 50 -2.61 -5.31 14.16
N LEU A 51 -1.58 -6.00 13.64
CA LEU A 51 -0.19 -5.59 13.79
C LEU A 51 0.15 -4.64 12.63
N VAL A 52 0.60 -3.44 12.96
CA VAL A 52 1.03 -2.43 11.97
C VAL A 52 2.55 -2.45 11.88
N LEU A 53 3.06 -2.65 10.66
CA LEU A 53 4.49 -2.57 10.37
C LEU A 53 4.87 -1.16 9.94
N VAL A 54 5.98 -0.67 10.47
CA VAL A 54 6.53 0.66 10.20
C VAL A 54 7.97 0.50 9.72
N PRO A 55 8.18 0.35 8.40
CA PRO A 55 9.52 0.41 7.84
C PRO A 55 10.15 1.76 8.15
N ALA A 56 11.41 1.73 8.60
CA ALA A 56 12.14 2.92 8.99
C ALA A 56 13.61 2.83 8.56
N LEU A 57 14.07 3.80 7.80
CA LEU A 57 15.45 3.93 7.36
C LEU A 57 16.13 5.03 8.16
N VAL A 58 17.27 4.72 8.76
CA VAL A 58 18.07 5.67 9.53
C VAL A 58 19.42 5.84 8.88
N LYS A 59 19.78 7.08 8.56
CA LYS A 59 21.05 7.44 7.93
C LYS A 59 21.77 8.53 8.71
N THR A 60 23.10 8.53 8.58
CA THR A 60 23.92 9.70 8.94
C THR A 60 23.69 10.84 7.94
N LYS A 61 24.16 12.03 8.26
CA LYS A 61 24.16 13.17 7.31
C LYS A 61 25.02 12.92 6.08
N SER A 62 25.98 12.00 6.15
CA SER A 62 26.81 11.54 5.01
C SER A 62 26.11 10.50 4.14
N GLY A 63 24.92 10.01 4.54
CA GLY A 63 24.12 9.03 3.79
C GLY A 63 24.39 7.57 4.15
N GLU A 64 25.23 7.30 5.16
CA GLU A 64 25.51 5.94 5.62
C GLU A 64 24.35 5.40 6.47
N THR A 65 23.92 4.16 6.20
CA THR A 65 22.85 3.50 6.97
C THR A 65 23.32 3.11 8.37
N VAL A 66 22.50 3.37 9.39
CA VAL A 66 22.80 3.08 10.80
C VAL A 66 22.00 1.86 11.24
N PHE A 67 22.66 0.83 11.78
CA PHE A 67 22.06 -0.45 12.19
C PHE A 67 22.09 -0.72 13.70
N SER A 68 22.60 0.19 14.51
CA SER A 68 22.87 -0.03 15.93
C SER A 68 21.73 0.44 16.88
N LEU A 69 20.56 0.76 16.32
CA LEU A 69 19.44 1.27 17.10
C LEU A 69 18.53 0.14 17.60
N THR A 70 17.93 0.37 18.75
CA THR A 70 16.94 -0.51 19.40
C THR A 70 15.55 0.12 19.35
N ALA A 71 14.50 -0.61 19.72
CA ALA A 71 13.15 -0.06 19.80
C ALA A 71 13.06 1.16 20.74
N ASP A 72 13.92 1.18 21.78
CA ASP A 72 13.94 2.28 22.77
C ASP A 72 14.47 3.60 22.22
N ASP A 73 15.22 3.57 21.13
CA ASP A 73 15.72 4.77 20.46
C ASP A 73 14.63 5.51 19.68
N PHE A 74 13.49 4.85 19.42
CA PHE A 74 12.39 5.38 18.65
C PHE A 74 11.20 5.82 19.51
N MET A 75 10.46 6.79 19.02
CA MET A 75 9.18 7.23 19.54
C MET A 75 8.19 7.36 18.39
N LEU A 76 7.09 6.61 18.46
CA LEU A 76 6.02 6.63 17.48
C LEU A 76 4.77 7.25 18.07
N THR A 77 4.08 8.05 17.28
CA THR A 77 2.70 8.44 17.56
C THR A 77 1.80 8.03 16.41
N ASP A 78 0.61 7.56 16.72
CA ASP A 78 -0.49 7.25 15.81
C ASP A 78 -1.61 8.26 16.04
N ASN A 79 -1.92 9.10 15.07
CA ASN A 79 -2.84 10.23 15.21
C ASN A 79 -2.51 11.10 16.45
N GLY A 80 -1.22 11.27 16.74
CA GLY A 80 -0.74 12.02 17.90
C GLY A 80 -0.71 11.24 19.22
N VAL A 81 -1.24 10.01 19.28
CA VAL A 81 -1.23 9.15 20.48
C VAL A 81 0.06 8.31 20.49
N PRO A 82 0.89 8.39 21.56
CA PRO A 82 2.10 7.57 21.68
C PRO A 82 1.79 6.08 21.62
N GLN A 83 2.65 5.31 20.94
CA GLN A 83 2.51 3.87 20.76
C GLN A 83 3.72 3.12 21.30
N THR A 84 3.49 1.90 21.80
CA THR A 84 4.56 1.00 22.23
C THR A 84 5.12 0.24 21.02
N LEU A 85 6.41 0.44 20.75
CA LEU A 85 7.10 -0.16 19.60
C LEU A 85 7.80 -1.46 19.98
N ARG A 86 7.90 -2.33 18.98
CA ARG A 86 8.81 -3.48 18.95
C ARG A 86 9.68 -3.41 17.71
N LEU A 87 10.91 -3.83 17.82
CA LEU A 87 11.81 -4.02 16.69
C LEU A 87 11.74 -5.48 16.27
N GLU A 88 11.42 -5.72 15.00
CA GLU A 88 11.43 -7.05 14.40
C GLU A 88 12.89 -7.39 14.04
N THR A 89 13.43 -8.46 14.65
CA THR A 89 14.87 -8.77 14.61
C THR A 89 15.30 -9.68 13.45
N ASP A 90 14.36 -10.39 12.80
CA ASP A 90 14.68 -11.39 11.76
C ASP A 90 14.58 -10.83 10.32
N THR A 91 14.75 -9.52 10.15
CA THR A 91 14.53 -8.89 8.85
C THR A 91 15.66 -9.10 7.86
N ASP A 92 16.89 -9.27 8.32
CA ASP A 92 18.09 -9.39 7.45
C ASP A 92 18.13 -10.70 6.65
N SER A 93 17.44 -11.74 7.13
CA SER A 93 17.33 -13.03 6.44
C SER A 93 16.08 -13.15 5.54
N GLN A 94 15.18 -12.18 5.58
CA GLN A 94 13.95 -12.24 4.81
C GLN A 94 14.21 -12.00 3.33
N PRO A 95 13.68 -12.86 2.44
CA PRO A 95 13.80 -12.64 1.02
C PRO A 95 13.04 -11.39 0.58
N LEU A 96 13.46 -10.78 -0.53
CA LEU A 96 12.85 -9.59 -1.12
C LEU A 96 11.94 -9.97 -2.29
N ALA A 97 10.73 -9.41 -2.35
CA ALA A 97 9.91 -9.37 -3.55
C ALA A 97 9.86 -7.92 -4.06
N LEU A 98 10.38 -7.72 -5.26
CA LEU A 98 10.49 -6.41 -5.91
C LEU A 98 9.64 -6.39 -7.17
N VAL A 99 8.76 -5.40 -7.30
CA VAL A 99 8.10 -5.09 -8.59
C VAL A 99 8.68 -3.80 -9.12
N VAL A 100 9.26 -3.87 -10.31
CA VAL A 100 9.77 -2.71 -11.05
C VAL A 100 8.66 -2.24 -11.98
N ILE A 101 8.13 -1.06 -11.76
CA ILE A 101 7.04 -0.45 -12.55
C ILE A 101 7.61 0.69 -13.36
N VAL A 102 7.54 0.60 -14.68
CA VAL A 102 8.18 1.55 -15.59
C VAL A 102 7.16 2.11 -16.56
N GLU A 103 7.05 3.42 -16.60
CA GLU A 103 6.24 4.11 -17.61
C GLU A 103 6.90 4.03 -18.98
N THR A 104 6.10 3.67 -19.99
CA THR A 104 6.54 3.59 -21.39
C THR A 104 5.70 4.47 -22.32
N GLY A 105 4.65 5.10 -21.77
CA GLY A 105 3.74 5.99 -22.49
C GLY A 105 4.11 7.46 -22.38
N GLY A 106 3.33 8.31 -23.01
CA GLY A 106 3.38 9.75 -22.85
C GLY A 106 4.77 10.38 -22.99
N GLN A 107 5.23 11.03 -21.93
CA GLN A 107 6.55 11.67 -21.90
C GLN A 107 7.69 10.69 -21.58
N ALA A 108 7.38 9.51 -21.06
CA ALA A 108 8.37 8.48 -20.76
C ALA A 108 9.11 7.98 -22.00
N VAL A 109 8.53 8.13 -23.19
CA VAL A 109 9.15 7.76 -24.47
C VAL A 109 10.55 8.40 -24.64
N GLU A 110 10.72 9.65 -24.19
CA GLU A 110 12.01 10.35 -24.24
C GLU A 110 13.07 9.72 -23.31
N HIS A 111 12.63 9.01 -22.28
CA HIS A 111 13.45 8.39 -21.24
C HIS A 111 13.68 6.87 -21.42
N LEU A 112 13.07 6.23 -22.44
CA LEU A 112 13.22 4.78 -22.64
C LEU A 112 14.69 4.32 -22.70
N ARG A 113 15.56 5.12 -23.31
CA ARG A 113 17.00 4.83 -23.36
C ARG A 113 17.70 4.99 -22.02
N ASP A 114 17.15 5.80 -21.12
CA ASP A 114 17.70 5.99 -19.77
C ASP A 114 17.45 4.73 -18.91
N TYR A 115 16.45 3.92 -19.26
CA TYR A 115 16.06 2.72 -18.54
C TYR A 115 17.04 1.55 -18.70
N ASP A 116 17.94 1.57 -19.69
CA ASP A 116 19.03 0.60 -19.80
C ASP A 116 19.88 0.59 -18.52
N ASN A 117 20.01 1.75 -17.85
CA ASN A 117 20.72 1.86 -16.58
C ASN A 117 19.95 1.26 -15.40
N LEU A 118 18.64 1.18 -15.46
CA LEU A 118 17.81 0.55 -14.44
C LEU A 118 18.12 -0.95 -14.37
N GLY A 119 18.11 -1.65 -15.53
CA GLY A 119 18.48 -3.04 -15.59
C GLY A 119 19.92 -3.30 -15.10
N ALA A 120 20.88 -2.44 -15.50
CA ALA A 120 22.29 -2.60 -15.15
C ALA A 120 22.60 -2.40 -13.64
N VAL A 121 21.72 -1.79 -12.86
CA VAL A 121 21.91 -1.59 -11.41
C VAL A 121 20.94 -2.41 -10.57
N LEU A 122 20.12 -3.26 -11.19
CA LEU A 122 19.10 -4.03 -10.50
C LEU A 122 19.69 -4.94 -9.43
N ASP A 123 20.80 -5.63 -9.73
CA ASP A 123 21.55 -6.44 -8.76
C ASP A 123 22.02 -5.61 -7.56
N ALA A 124 22.49 -4.39 -7.80
CA ALA A 124 22.91 -3.51 -6.71
C ALA A 124 21.75 -3.06 -5.82
N VAL A 125 20.56 -2.86 -6.41
CA VAL A 125 19.33 -2.49 -5.67
C VAL A 125 18.82 -3.67 -4.84
N ILE A 126 18.87 -4.88 -5.37
CA ILE A 126 18.42 -6.10 -4.70
C ILE A 126 19.43 -6.54 -3.62
N GLY A 127 20.74 -6.41 -3.89
CA GLY A 127 21.79 -6.91 -3.03
C GLY A 127 21.90 -8.44 -3.03
N ASP A 128 22.61 -9.00 -2.05
CA ASP A 128 22.89 -10.44 -1.95
C ASP A 128 21.72 -11.26 -1.31
N VAL A 129 20.52 -10.67 -1.20
CA VAL A 129 19.40 -11.36 -0.57
C VAL A 129 18.67 -12.26 -1.57
N ARG A 130 18.09 -13.36 -1.09
CA ARG A 130 17.17 -14.15 -1.90
C ARG A 130 16.03 -13.26 -2.36
N HIS A 131 15.68 -13.31 -3.63
CA HIS A 131 14.69 -12.39 -4.18
C HIS A 131 13.77 -13.03 -5.22
N LEU A 132 12.70 -12.30 -5.49
CA LEU A 132 11.84 -12.43 -6.66
C LEU A 132 11.67 -11.04 -7.25
N VAL A 133 11.88 -10.89 -8.54
CA VAL A 133 11.70 -9.62 -9.24
C VAL A 133 10.70 -9.79 -10.39
N ALA A 134 9.75 -8.87 -10.51
CA ALA A 134 8.85 -8.75 -11.64
C ALA A 134 8.99 -7.38 -12.29
N VAL A 135 8.74 -7.30 -13.60
CA VAL A 135 8.76 -6.05 -14.35
C VAL A 135 7.37 -5.80 -14.94
N VAL A 136 6.84 -4.64 -14.64
CA VAL A 136 5.57 -4.13 -15.18
C VAL A 136 5.88 -2.87 -15.98
N ASN A 137 5.42 -2.81 -17.21
CA ASN A 137 5.39 -1.57 -17.96
C ASN A 137 3.97 -1.03 -18.07
N PHE A 138 3.83 0.27 -18.23
CA PHE A 138 2.52 0.88 -18.40
C PHE A 138 2.56 2.12 -19.29
N ASP A 139 1.42 2.36 -19.87
CA ASP A 139 1.01 3.54 -20.62
C ASP A 139 -0.42 3.92 -20.13
N SER A 140 -1.46 3.79 -20.94
CA SER A 140 -2.87 3.83 -20.49
C SER A 140 -3.26 2.60 -19.68
N LYS A 141 -2.47 1.51 -19.71
CA LYS A 141 -2.76 0.24 -18.99
C LYS A 141 -1.48 -0.46 -18.57
N PRO A 142 -1.45 -1.04 -17.35
CA PRO A 142 -0.33 -1.86 -16.92
C PRO A 142 -0.30 -3.22 -17.64
N ARG A 143 0.93 -3.72 -17.88
CA ARG A 143 1.21 -5.04 -18.49
C ARG A 143 2.44 -5.65 -17.83
N ILE A 144 2.43 -6.98 -17.67
CA ILE A 144 3.60 -7.71 -17.21
C ILE A 144 4.58 -7.83 -18.37
N ALA A 145 5.78 -7.25 -18.22
CA ALA A 145 6.90 -7.46 -19.14
C ALA A 145 7.73 -8.68 -18.72
N GLN A 146 7.86 -8.94 -17.41
CA GLN A 146 8.48 -10.11 -16.82
C GLN A 146 7.74 -10.49 -15.54
N ASP A 147 7.24 -11.71 -15.48
CA ASP A 147 6.66 -12.27 -14.25
C ASP A 147 7.76 -12.55 -13.22
N PHE A 148 7.37 -12.80 -11.96
CA PHE A 148 8.32 -13.04 -10.88
C PHE A 148 9.37 -14.09 -11.23
N THR A 149 10.62 -13.70 -11.14
CA THR A 149 11.81 -14.53 -11.38
C THR A 149 12.89 -14.23 -10.33
N ASP A 150 13.74 -15.20 -10.06
CA ASP A 150 14.97 -15.02 -9.28
C ASP A 150 16.19 -14.72 -10.18
N ASP A 151 15.98 -14.63 -11.50
CA ASP A 151 16.98 -14.28 -12.50
C ASP A 151 16.91 -12.77 -12.80
N THR A 152 17.84 -12.00 -12.22
CA THR A 152 17.96 -10.55 -12.43
C THR A 152 18.33 -10.20 -13.88
N ASP A 153 19.06 -11.05 -14.58
CA ASP A 153 19.39 -10.85 -16.00
C ASP A 153 18.13 -10.93 -16.87
N ALA A 154 17.20 -11.84 -16.56
CA ALA A 154 15.93 -11.91 -17.26
C ALA A 154 15.11 -10.64 -17.06
N ALA A 155 15.06 -10.11 -15.84
CA ALA A 155 14.38 -8.85 -15.53
C ALA A 155 15.06 -7.65 -16.23
N ALA A 156 16.40 -7.59 -16.21
CA ALA A 156 17.17 -6.55 -16.91
C ALA A 156 16.92 -6.57 -18.43
N LYS A 157 16.87 -7.76 -19.03
CA LYS A 157 16.53 -7.92 -20.46
C LYS A 157 15.09 -7.47 -20.76
N ALA A 158 14.15 -7.76 -19.88
CA ALA A 158 12.77 -7.29 -20.05
C ALA A 158 12.71 -5.76 -20.05
N ILE A 159 13.44 -5.11 -19.14
CA ILE A 159 13.53 -3.64 -19.09
C ILE A 159 14.16 -3.07 -20.38
N ALA A 160 15.28 -3.66 -20.85
CA ALA A 160 15.96 -3.21 -22.06
C ALA A 160 15.14 -3.40 -23.34
N ASN A 161 14.17 -4.32 -23.34
CA ASN A 161 13.27 -4.59 -24.46
C ASN A 161 11.95 -3.81 -24.38
N LEU A 162 11.76 -2.90 -23.42
CA LEU A 162 10.57 -2.07 -23.35
C LEU A 162 10.45 -1.20 -24.60
N THR A 163 9.25 -1.10 -25.11
CA THR A 163 8.93 -0.33 -26.33
C THR A 163 7.98 0.81 -26.01
N GLU A 164 7.94 1.79 -26.90
CA GLU A 164 7.01 2.90 -26.79
C GLU A 164 5.57 2.43 -26.64
N GLY A 165 4.88 3.00 -25.64
CA GLY A 165 3.46 2.83 -25.40
C GLY A 165 2.62 3.93 -26.06
N ASP A 166 1.36 4.03 -25.63
CA ASP A 166 0.46 5.10 -26.05
C ASP A 166 0.74 6.43 -25.29
N GLN A 167 -0.15 7.43 -25.42
CA GLN A 167 0.02 8.75 -24.81
C GLN A 167 -0.47 8.81 -23.34
N GLY A 168 -0.89 7.68 -22.76
CA GLY A 168 -1.37 7.59 -21.38
C GLY A 168 -0.22 7.52 -20.37
N ALA A 169 -0.57 7.79 -19.12
CA ALA A 169 0.27 7.63 -17.93
C ALA A 169 -0.62 7.24 -16.73
N ALA A 170 -1.18 6.02 -16.79
CA ALA A 170 -2.09 5.50 -15.77
C ALA A 170 -1.31 5.00 -14.56
N ILE A 171 -0.70 5.93 -13.81
CA ILE A 171 0.23 5.64 -12.70
C ILE A 171 -0.48 4.92 -11.55
N LEU A 172 -1.69 5.37 -11.18
CA LEU A 172 -2.44 4.78 -10.07
C LEU A 172 -2.89 3.36 -10.38
N ASP A 173 -3.28 3.09 -11.64
CA ASP A 173 -3.61 1.74 -12.10
C ASP A 173 -2.39 0.82 -12.11
N ALA A 174 -1.23 1.34 -12.53
CA ALA A 174 0.03 0.59 -12.51
C ALA A 174 0.49 0.26 -11.09
N LEU A 175 0.32 1.19 -10.14
CA LEU A 175 0.58 0.94 -8.73
C LEU A 175 -0.37 -0.11 -8.16
N ASN A 176 -1.67 -0.01 -8.44
CA ASN A 176 -2.65 -1.00 -8.02
C ASN A 176 -2.26 -2.39 -8.52
N PHE A 177 -1.97 -2.49 -9.81
CA PHE A 177 -1.57 -3.74 -10.44
C PHE A 177 -0.30 -4.34 -9.80
N GLY A 178 0.75 -3.53 -9.60
CA GLY A 178 2.00 -3.98 -8.99
C GLY A 178 1.87 -4.39 -7.52
N ILE A 179 1.03 -3.69 -6.75
CA ILE A 179 0.74 -4.04 -5.35
C ILE A 179 -0.07 -5.34 -5.29
N ASP A 180 -1.02 -5.56 -6.21
CA ASP A 180 -1.77 -6.81 -6.28
C ASP A 180 -0.87 -8.01 -6.60
N LEU A 181 0.09 -7.86 -7.52
CA LEU A 181 1.10 -8.90 -7.76
C LEU A 181 1.88 -9.26 -6.47
N LEU A 182 2.24 -8.26 -5.67
CA LEU A 182 2.95 -8.49 -4.41
C LEU A 182 2.08 -9.15 -3.33
N ARG A 183 0.75 -9.00 -3.38
CA ARG A 183 -0.15 -9.67 -2.43
C ARG A 183 -0.11 -11.18 -2.56
N ASP A 184 0.10 -11.68 -3.77
CA ASP A 184 0.18 -13.12 -4.06
C ASP A 184 1.51 -13.75 -3.62
N VAL A 185 2.53 -12.93 -3.33
CA VAL A 185 3.82 -13.41 -2.83
C VAL A 185 3.69 -13.81 -1.35
N PRO A 186 4.32 -14.93 -0.93
CA PRO A 186 4.25 -15.38 0.47
C PRO A 186 4.60 -14.30 1.49
N PRO A 187 3.93 -14.21 2.65
CA PRO A 187 4.12 -13.14 3.65
C PRO A 187 5.54 -13.01 4.22
N ARG A 188 6.37 -14.07 4.08
CA ARG A 188 7.77 -14.07 4.52
C ARG A 188 8.68 -13.14 3.70
N TYR A 189 8.22 -12.70 2.51
CA TYR A 189 8.99 -11.77 1.69
C TYR A 189 8.77 -10.33 2.15
N ARG A 190 9.86 -9.57 2.25
CA ARG A 190 9.78 -8.11 2.27
C ARG A 190 9.31 -7.64 0.90
N ARG A 191 8.47 -6.66 0.85
CA ARG A 191 7.84 -6.17 -0.38
C ARG A 191 8.31 -4.78 -0.70
N ALA A 192 8.74 -4.58 -1.94
CA ALA A 192 9.13 -3.26 -2.43
C ALA A 192 8.61 -3.04 -3.86
N VAL A 193 8.34 -1.79 -4.18
CA VAL A 193 8.09 -1.31 -5.55
C VAL A 193 9.16 -0.30 -5.91
N LEU A 194 9.70 -0.45 -7.11
CA LEU A 194 10.53 0.54 -7.77
C LEU A 194 9.71 1.16 -8.91
N LEU A 195 9.25 2.39 -8.72
CA LEU A 195 8.39 3.10 -9.66
C LEU A 195 9.20 4.13 -10.44
N VAL A 196 9.17 4.07 -11.77
CA VAL A 196 9.80 5.06 -12.66
C VAL A 196 8.72 5.65 -13.54
N THR A 197 8.40 6.94 -13.35
CA THR A 197 7.21 7.56 -13.95
C THR A 197 7.32 9.08 -14.01
N GLU A 198 6.44 9.70 -14.78
CA GLU A 198 6.19 11.14 -14.67
C GLU A 198 5.50 11.51 -13.33
N THR A 199 5.30 12.80 -13.07
CA THR A 199 4.76 13.25 -11.78
C THR A 199 3.24 13.21 -11.70
N ALA A 200 2.56 13.33 -12.83
CA ALA A 200 1.10 13.48 -12.89
C ALA A 200 0.41 12.26 -13.51
N ASP A 201 -0.54 11.71 -12.78
CA ASP A 201 -1.40 10.65 -13.29
C ASP A 201 -2.30 11.14 -14.42
N ARG A 202 -2.39 10.35 -15.48
CA ARG A 202 -3.24 10.63 -16.64
C ARG A 202 -3.90 9.37 -17.16
N GLY A 203 -5.17 9.24 -16.87
CA GLY A 203 -6.02 8.20 -17.44
C GLY A 203 -6.22 6.96 -16.59
N SER A 204 -5.79 6.95 -15.33
CA SER A 204 -6.14 5.88 -14.41
C SER A 204 -7.64 5.79 -14.15
N GLU A 205 -8.16 4.59 -14.09
CA GLU A 205 -9.51 4.28 -13.62
C GLU A 205 -9.56 4.28 -12.08
N THR A 206 -8.44 3.96 -11.43
CA THR A 206 -8.29 4.02 -9.96
C THR A 206 -8.48 5.44 -9.47
N SER A 207 -9.46 5.64 -8.60
CA SER A 207 -9.72 6.94 -7.98
C SER A 207 -8.63 7.32 -6.96
N LEU A 208 -8.51 8.62 -6.68
CA LEU A 208 -7.56 9.09 -5.65
C LEU A 208 -7.86 8.51 -4.27
N ASP A 209 -9.13 8.27 -3.95
CA ASP A 209 -9.55 7.68 -2.68
C ASP A 209 -9.10 6.23 -2.56
N GLU A 210 -9.26 5.46 -3.63
CA GLU A 210 -8.78 4.08 -3.73
C GLU A 210 -7.25 4.03 -3.68
N ALA A 211 -6.57 4.94 -4.37
CA ALA A 211 -5.11 5.00 -4.37
C ALA A 211 -4.53 5.29 -2.99
N VAL A 212 -5.09 6.26 -2.24
CA VAL A 212 -4.68 6.53 -0.85
C VAL A 212 -4.87 5.30 0.02
N ARG A 213 -6.02 4.63 -0.10
CA ARG A 213 -6.32 3.42 0.66
C ARG A 213 -5.35 2.30 0.31
N LEU A 214 -5.20 1.99 -0.98
CA LEU A 214 -4.31 0.95 -1.49
C LEU A 214 -2.87 1.12 -0.99
N VAL A 215 -2.31 2.31 -1.20
CA VAL A 215 -0.93 2.63 -0.81
C VAL A 215 -0.76 2.61 0.71
N SER A 216 -1.79 3.05 1.45
CA SER A 216 -1.74 3.09 2.91
C SER A 216 -2.03 1.73 3.57
N ASP A 217 -2.74 0.82 2.90
CA ASP A 217 -3.01 -0.54 3.39
C ASP A 217 -1.85 -1.52 3.12
N THR A 218 -0.96 -1.19 2.18
CA THR A 218 0.16 -2.05 1.83
C THR A 218 1.28 -2.01 2.87
N ASN A 219 1.91 -3.16 3.11
CA ASN A 219 3.19 -3.27 3.83
C ASN A 219 4.38 -3.22 2.86
N THR A 220 4.23 -2.51 1.75
CA THR A 220 5.22 -2.39 0.67
C THR A 220 5.88 -1.02 0.73
N ALA A 221 7.20 -0.97 0.72
CA ALA A 221 7.93 0.29 0.54
C ALA A 221 7.97 0.65 -0.95
N ILE A 222 7.63 1.88 -1.30
CA ILE A 222 7.65 2.36 -2.69
C ILE A 222 8.78 3.35 -2.86
N TYR A 223 9.81 2.93 -3.62
CA TYR A 223 10.89 3.80 -4.06
C TYR A 223 10.53 4.33 -5.44
N SER A 224 10.57 5.63 -5.62
CA SER A 224 10.04 6.25 -6.82
C SER A 224 11.01 7.23 -7.46
N PHE A 225 11.03 7.21 -8.78
CA PHE A 225 11.84 8.06 -9.64
C PHE A 225 10.92 8.84 -10.57
N GLY A 226 10.80 10.14 -10.31
CA GLY A 226 9.95 11.03 -11.09
C GLY A 226 10.76 11.84 -12.11
N PHE A 227 10.31 11.86 -13.34
CA PHE A 227 10.76 12.86 -14.31
C PHE A 227 9.67 13.90 -14.51
N SER A 228 10.08 15.14 -14.75
CA SER A 228 9.13 16.21 -15.04
C SER A 228 9.64 17.04 -16.21
N THR A 229 8.72 17.53 -17.01
CA THR A 229 9.08 18.54 -18.01
C THR A 229 9.53 19.82 -17.31
N THR A 230 10.39 20.60 -17.96
CA THR A 230 10.87 21.89 -17.46
C THR A 230 9.73 22.82 -17.03
N LYS A 231 8.56 22.74 -17.68
CA LYS A 231 7.34 23.50 -17.33
C LYS A 231 6.71 23.06 -16.00
N GLU A 232 6.68 21.78 -15.72
CA GLU A 232 6.10 21.24 -14.48
C GLU A 232 7.05 21.42 -13.31
N ALA A 233 8.35 21.24 -13.53
CA ALA A 233 9.38 21.58 -12.55
C ALA A 233 9.31 23.05 -12.12
N LEU A 234 9.10 23.97 -13.06
CA LEU A 234 8.92 25.38 -12.75
C LEU A 234 7.63 25.68 -11.99
N LYS A 235 6.53 25.01 -12.34
CA LYS A 235 5.26 25.13 -11.60
C LYS A 235 5.37 24.57 -10.17
N HIS A 236 6.06 23.45 -10.01
CA HIS A 236 6.26 22.82 -8.71
C HIS A 236 7.14 23.70 -7.81
N GLU A 237 8.24 24.23 -8.31
CA GLU A 237 9.08 25.18 -7.56
C GLU A 237 8.33 26.51 -7.26
N ALA A 238 7.53 27.02 -8.19
CA ALA A 238 6.71 28.19 -7.95
C ALA A 238 5.62 27.97 -6.90
N SER A 239 5.09 26.72 -6.77
CA SER A 239 4.11 26.37 -5.74
C SER A 239 4.72 26.22 -4.33
N LYS A 240 6.04 26.02 -4.23
CA LYS A 240 6.77 25.96 -2.96
C LYS A 240 7.08 27.35 -2.38
N VAL A 241 6.97 28.40 -3.20
CA VAL A 241 7.18 29.78 -2.72
C VAL A 241 5.92 30.24 -1.98
N PRO A 242 5.96 30.48 -0.66
CA PRO A 242 4.82 31.04 0.06
C PRO A 242 4.48 32.41 -0.55
N LEU A 243 3.28 32.55 -1.08
CA LEU A 243 2.79 33.88 -1.49
C LEU A 243 2.71 34.75 -0.23
N PRO A 244 3.29 35.97 -0.22
CA PRO A 244 3.20 36.86 0.91
C PRO A 244 1.72 37.15 1.22
N GLY A 245 1.21 36.68 2.36
CA GLY A 245 -0.17 36.91 2.83
C GLY A 245 -1.21 35.87 2.42
N GLY A 246 -0.84 34.77 1.75
CA GLY A 246 -1.74 33.65 1.48
C GLY A 246 -1.75 32.68 2.66
N THR A 247 -2.94 32.37 3.18
CA THR A 247 -3.12 31.15 3.97
C THR A 247 -2.77 29.96 3.10
N PRO A 248 -2.29 28.83 3.64
CA PRO A 248 -2.01 27.59 2.89
C PRO A 248 -3.21 27.06 2.08
N TYR A 249 -4.37 27.57 2.34
CA TYR A 249 -5.64 27.33 1.66
C TYR A 249 -6.02 28.62 0.93
N GLY A 250 -6.04 28.56 -0.39
CA GLY A 250 -6.35 29.73 -1.24
C GLY A 250 -7.61 30.47 -0.79
N ASN A 251 -7.65 31.77 -1.04
CA ASN A 251 -8.77 32.69 -0.74
C ASN A 251 -10.06 32.40 -1.53
N GLU A 252 -10.42 31.14 -1.73
CA GLU A 252 -11.75 30.81 -2.23
C GLU A 252 -12.75 31.02 -1.06
N PRO A 253 -13.76 31.88 -1.20
CA PRO A 253 -14.80 31.99 -0.19
C PRO A 253 -15.55 30.66 -0.18
N TYR A 254 -15.32 29.86 0.87
CA TYR A 254 -16.15 28.71 1.14
C TYR A 254 -17.61 29.17 1.11
N GLY A 255 -18.40 28.49 0.26
CA GLY A 255 -19.77 28.90 -0.01
C GLY A 255 -20.59 29.07 1.25
N ALA A 256 -21.42 30.09 1.26
CA ALA A 256 -22.25 30.48 2.40
C ALA A 256 -23.12 29.30 2.87
N GLY A 257 -22.89 28.82 4.07
CA GLY A 257 -23.82 27.94 4.79
C GLY A 257 -23.35 26.52 5.03
N GLY A 258 -22.48 26.33 5.99
CA GLY A 258 -22.14 25.03 6.59
C GLY A 258 -20.99 25.14 7.56
N CYS A 259 -20.84 24.18 8.44
CA CYS A 259 -19.71 24.08 9.34
C CYS A 259 -18.35 23.97 8.60
N MET A 260 -18.37 23.79 7.29
CA MET A 260 -17.19 23.77 6.43
C MET A 260 -16.57 25.15 6.17
N SER A 261 -17.32 26.23 6.32
CA SER A 261 -16.90 27.57 5.88
C SER A 261 -15.67 28.13 6.59
N GLN A 262 -15.23 27.51 7.66
CA GLN A 262 -14.09 27.98 8.47
C GLN A 262 -13.11 26.85 8.88
N ASP A 263 -13.35 25.60 8.47
CA ASP A 263 -12.48 24.48 8.83
C ASP A 263 -11.35 24.28 7.80
N PRO A 264 -10.06 24.47 8.22
CA PRO A 264 -8.93 24.20 7.33
C PRO A 264 -8.81 22.71 6.91
N GLY A 265 -9.53 21.81 7.60
CA GLY A 265 -9.60 20.39 7.25
C GLY A 265 -10.79 20.02 6.36
N ALA A 266 -11.58 20.99 5.91
CA ALA A 266 -12.72 20.73 5.06
C ALA A 266 -12.31 20.14 3.70
N ASP A 267 -13.05 19.14 3.22
CA ASP A 267 -12.83 18.56 1.90
C ASP A 267 -13.30 19.54 0.80
N PRO A 268 -12.40 20.05 -0.06
CA PRO A 268 -12.79 20.97 -1.12
C PRO A 268 -13.77 20.34 -2.14
N ASP A 269 -13.79 19.01 -2.26
CA ASP A 269 -14.69 18.28 -3.16
C ASP A 269 -16.11 18.07 -2.54
N ALA A 270 -16.29 18.43 -1.26
CA ALA A 270 -17.57 18.27 -0.56
C ALA A 270 -18.62 19.31 -0.93
N HIS A 271 -18.27 20.32 -1.72
CA HIS A 271 -19.20 21.38 -2.16
C HIS A 271 -20.43 20.80 -2.89
N GLY A 272 -21.59 21.05 -2.32
CA GLY A 272 -22.87 20.58 -2.88
C GLY A 272 -23.30 19.17 -2.46
N ASN A 273 -22.46 18.39 -1.80
CA ASN A 273 -22.79 17.06 -1.31
C ASN A 273 -23.20 17.10 0.18
N ARG A 274 -24.51 17.05 0.46
CA ARG A 274 -25.06 17.12 1.82
C ARG A 274 -24.56 16.02 2.75
N ARG A 275 -24.21 14.83 2.22
CA ARG A 275 -23.69 13.71 3.04
C ARG A 275 -22.25 13.97 3.47
N LEU A 276 -21.43 14.50 2.57
CA LEU A 276 -20.05 14.90 2.89
C LEU A 276 -20.03 16.09 3.85
N GLN A 277 -20.94 17.08 3.66
CA GLN A 277 -21.10 18.19 4.60
C GLN A 277 -21.52 17.73 6.00
N ALA A 278 -22.42 16.74 6.10
CA ALA A 278 -22.82 16.18 7.40
C ALA A 278 -21.70 15.42 8.09
N LEU A 279 -20.87 14.69 7.33
CA LEU A 279 -19.67 14.03 7.83
C LEU A 279 -18.61 15.05 8.32
N ASP A 280 -18.50 16.17 7.63
CA ASP A 280 -17.63 17.28 7.99
C ASP A 280 -18.01 17.87 9.36
N CYS A 281 -19.28 18.17 9.51
CA CYS A 281 -19.82 18.67 10.77
C CYS A 281 -19.69 17.66 11.92
N ALA A 282 -19.87 16.36 11.64
CA ALA A 282 -19.68 15.33 12.64
C ALA A 282 -18.20 15.18 13.06
N SER A 283 -17.25 15.41 12.14
CA SER A 283 -15.82 15.33 12.43
C SER A 283 -15.33 16.42 13.36
N ASP A 284 -15.98 17.60 13.35
CA ASP A 284 -15.67 18.71 14.26
C ASP A 284 -16.00 18.42 15.72
N LEU A 285 -16.97 17.53 15.95
CA LEU A 285 -17.37 17.11 17.29
C LEU A 285 -16.46 16.04 17.89
N LEU A 286 -15.66 15.34 17.06
CA LEU A 286 -14.80 14.25 17.48
C LEU A 286 -13.35 14.47 16.97
N PRO A 287 -12.46 15.03 17.78
CA PRO A 287 -11.09 15.38 17.38
C PRO A 287 -10.29 14.28 16.66
N PRO A 288 -10.37 12.98 17.03
CA PRO A 288 -9.65 11.94 16.30
C PRO A 288 -10.17 11.73 14.86
N LEU A 289 -11.46 11.88 14.60
CA LEU A 289 -12.02 11.78 13.26
C LEU A 289 -11.58 12.94 12.36
N ARG A 290 -11.41 14.13 12.92
CA ARG A 290 -10.89 15.29 12.21
C ARG A 290 -9.45 15.06 11.74
N LEU A 291 -8.60 14.52 12.60
CA LEU A 291 -7.19 14.22 12.24
C LEU A 291 -7.10 13.20 11.10
N VAL A 292 -7.87 12.12 11.18
CA VAL A 292 -7.95 11.09 10.13
C VAL A 292 -8.36 11.71 8.79
N ARG A 293 -9.37 12.57 8.82
CA ARG A 293 -9.86 13.24 7.63
C ARG A 293 -8.87 14.23 7.02
N MET A 294 -8.26 15.07 7.84
CA MET A 294 -7.21 16.00 7.38
C MET A 294 -6.05 15.25 6.73
N ALA A 295 -5.64 14.13 7.29
CA ALA A 295 -4.60 13.27 6.73
C ALA A 295 -5.00 12.71 5.36
N PHE A 296 -6.25 12.29 5.21
CA PHE A 296 -6.77 11.76 3.95
C PHE A 296 -6.82 12.82 2.85
N ILE A 297 -7.31 14.03 3.16
CA ILE A 297 -7.32 15.16 2.23
C ILE A 297 -5.88 15.51 1.81
N ALA A 298 -4.96 15.62 2.77
CA ALA A 298 -3.56 15.93 2.48
C ALA A 298 -2.90 14.86 1.59
N ALA A 299 -3.21 13.58 1.79
CA ALA A 299 -2.72 12.50 0.95
C ALA A 299 -3.27 12.59 -0.48
N LYS A 300 -4.56 12.86 -0.66
CA LYS A 300 -5.18 13.08 -1.98
C LYS A 300 -4.56 14.27 -2.72
N ASP A 301 -4.40 15.40 -2.04
CA ASP A 301 -3.77 16.58 -2.61
C ASP A 301 -2.30 16.35 -2.99
N GLY A 302 -1.61 15.54 -2.22
CA GLY A 302 -0.27 15.07 -2.56
C GLY A 302 -0.27 14.27 -3.86
N LEU A 303 -1.14 13.27 -3.98
CA LEU A 303 -1.28 12.44 -5.18
C LEU A 303 -1.68 13.26 -6.42
N LYS A 304 -2.55 14.24 -6.29
CA LYS A 304 -2.90 15.15 -7.40
C LYS A 304 -1.70 15.95 -7.91
N ARG A 305 -0.78 16.32 -7.03
CA ARG A 305 0.38 17.16 -7.38
C ARG A 305 1.57 16.39 -7.90
N ASN A 306 1.92 15.31 -7.22
CA ASN A 306 3.09 14.49 -7.52
C ASN A 306 2.86 13.08 -6.98
N VAL A 307 2.41 12.17 -7.85
CA VAL A 307 2.13 10.77 -7.46
C VAL A 307 3.36 10.08 -6.91
N PRO A 308 4.51 10.01 -7.64
CA PRO A 308 5.68 9.27 -7.15
C PRO A 308 6.22 9.78 -5.82
N GLU A 309 6.25 11.08 -5.58
CA GLU A 309 6.67 11.66 -4.30
C GLU A 309 5.71 11.27 -3.17
N SER A 310 4.42 11.37 -3.42
CA SER A 310 3.39 11.10 -2.40
C SER A 310 3.37 9.63 -1.99
N VAL A 311 3.46 8.70 -2.94
CA VAL A 311 3.46 7.27 -2.60
C VAL A 311 4.72 6.86 -1.85
N ALA A 312 5.88 7.43 -2.18
CA ALA A 312 7.11 7.21 -1.43
C ALA A 312 6.97 7.68 0.03
N GLN A 313 6.44 8.89 0.25
CA GLN A 313 6.22 9.43 1.60
C GLN A 313 5.21 8.62 2.42
N LEU A 314 4.11 8.19 1.80
CA LEU A 314 3.08 7.39 2.48
C LEU A 314 3.60 6.03 2.92
N THR A 315 4.49 5.40 2.15
CA THR A 315 4.97 4.04 2.37
C THR A 315 6.31 3.92 3.08
N GLY A 316 7.01 5.04 3.28
CA GLY A 316 8.34 5.07 3.92
C GLY A 316 9.49 4.76 2.97
N GLY A 317 9.26 4.79 1.66
CA GLY A 317 10.30 4.74 0.65
C GLY A 317 10.93 6.11 0.39
N GLU A 318 11.60 6.25 -0.75
CA GLU A 318 12.33 7.46 -1.12
C GLU A 318 11.96 7.91 -2.53
N TYR A 319 11.85 9.22 -2.73
CA TYR A 319 11.59 9.85 -4.03
C TYR A 319 12.83 10.56 -4.56
N PHE A 320 13.12 10.37 -5.84
CA PHE A 320 14.19 11.03 -6.58
C PHE A 320 13.64 11.64 -7.87
N ALA A 321 13.90 12.92 -8.07
CA ALA A 321 13.68 13.51 -9.37
C ALA A 321 14.87 13.21 -10.29
N PHE A 322 14.64 12.85 -11.54
CA PHE A 322 15.68 12.66 -12.53
C PHE A 322 15.35 13.36 -13.87
N THR A 323 16.35 13.64 -14.63
CA THR A 323 16.25 14.33 -15.94
C THR A 323 17.03 13.62 -17.04
N ASN A 324 17.83 12.62 -16.69
CA ASN A 324 18.65 11.84 -17.63
C ASN A 324 19.17 10.56 -16.95
N ALA A 325 19.76 9.68 -17.75
CA ALA A 325 20.35 8.41 -17.33
C ALA A 325 21.32 8.53 -16.15
N ALA A 326 22.15 9.57 -16.12
CA ALA A 326 23.15 9.72 -15.06
C ALA A 326 22.54 10.06 -13.71
N THR A 327 21.47 10.89 -13.69
CA THR A 327 20.74 11.24 -12.48
C THR A 327 19.88 10.08 -12.01
N LEU A 328 19.25 9.33 -12.92
CA LEU A 328 18.52 8.09 -12.60
C LEU A 328 19.47 7.06 -11.97
N LYS A 329 20.61 6.77 -12.60
CA LYS A 329 21.61 5.83 -12.08
C LYS A 329 22.12 6.23 -10.69
N ARG A 330 22.36 7.52 -10.45
CA ARG A 330 22.81 8.01 -9.14
C ARG A 330 21.75 7.77 -8.07
N GLY A 331 20.48 8.04 -8.36
CA GLY A 331 19.37 7.78 -7.45
C GLY A 331 19.24 6.28 -7.16
N LEU A 332 19.31 5.42 -8.18
CA LEU A 332 19.25 3.96 -8.03
C LEU A 332 20.38 3.43 -7.12
N LEU A 333 21.61 3.92 -7.32
CA LEU A 333 22.73 3.56 -6.44
C LEU A 333 22.56 4.11 -5.02
N SER A 334 21.85 5.23 -4.84
CA SER A 334 21.56 5.76 -3.51
C SER A 334 20.64 4.84 -2.72
N ILE A 335 19.67 4.17 -3.36
CA ILE A 335 18.74 3.26 -2.70
C ILE A 335 19.26 1.82 -2.61
N SER A 336 20.34 1.46 -3.26
CA SER A 336 20.83 0.08 -3.30
C SER A 336 21.13 -0.48 -1.89
N ASN A 337 21.55 0.36 -0.96
CA ASN A 337 21.72 -0.02 0.44
C ASN A 337 20.45 0.10 1.28
N ASP A 338 19.42 0.78 0.78
CA ASP A 338 18.19 1.09 1.53
C ASP A 338 17.17 -0.02 1.37
N VAL A 339 16.97 -0.49 0.14
CA VAL A 339 15.98 -1.53 -0.18
C VAL A 339 16.19 -2.82 0.62
N PRO A 340 17.43 -3.34 0.77
CA PRO A 340 17.68 -4.52 1.60
C PRO A 340 17.79 -4.21 3.10
N ASN A 341 17.99 -2.95 3.51
CA ASN A 341 18.50 -2.61 4.84
C ASN A 341 17.68 -1.50 5.52
N TYR A 342 16.56 -1.83 6.11
CA TYR A 342 15.78 -0.90 6.94
C TYR A 342 15.29 -1.59 8.22
N TYR A 343 15.04 -0.81 9.25
CA TYR A 343 14.38 -1.30 10.45
C TYR A 343 12.92 -1.61 10.15
N VAL A 344 12.43 -2.73 10.63
CA VAL A 344 10.99 -3.01 10.68
C VAL A 344 10.54 -2.87 12.13
N LEU A 345 9.88 -1.77 12.41
CA LEU A 345 9.22 -1.56 13.68
C LEU A 345 7.78 -2.07 13.58
N SER A 346 7.24 -2.51 14.70
CA SER A 346 5.84 -2.92 14.76
C SER A 346 5.15 -2.35 15.99
N PHE A 347 3.85 -2.13 15.90
CA PHE A 347 3.01 -1.76 17.03
C PHE A 347 1.59 -2.29 16.86
N ARG A 348 0.85 -2.32 17.95
CA ARG A 348 -0.58 -2.62 17.96
C ARG A 348 -1.31 -1.34 18.37
N PRO A 349 -2.20 -0.80 17.52
CA PRO A 349 -2.94 0.41 17.85
C PRO A 349 -3.76 0.24 19.12
N GLU A 350 -3.60 1.18 20.07
CA GLU A 350 -4.36 1.17 21.32
C GLU A 350 -5.81 1.59 21.14
N SER A 351 -6.09 2.38 20.11
CA SER A 351 -7.43 2.88 19.79
C SER A 351 -7.70 2.76 18.30
N PRO A 352 -8.00 1.55 17.80
CA PRO A 352 -8.23 1.32 16.38
C PRO A 352 -9.51 2.04 15.93
N SER A 353 -9.37 3.05 15.08
CA SER A 353 -10.47 3.70 14.37
C SER A 353 -10.36 3.37 12.88
N ALA A 354 -11.48 3.24 12.16
CA ALA A 354 -11.44 3.01 10.74
C ALA A 354 -10.95 4.26 10.00
N GLY A 355 -10.17 4.07 8.92
CA GLY A 355 -9.71 5.14 8.06
C GLY A 355 -8.20 5.28 7.98
N LEU A 356 -7.74 6.40 7.45
CA LEU A 356 -6.32 6.72 7.32
C LEU A 356 -5.75 7.23 8.64
N HIS A 357 -4.74 6.55 9.15
CA HIS A 357 -3.98 6.95 10.33
C HIS A 357 -2.68 7.63 9.95
N THR A 358 -2.31 8.70 10.64
CA THR A 358 -1.01 9.35 10.49
C THR A 358 -0.02 8.83 11.50
N LEU A 359 1.17 8.48 11.01
CA LEU A 359 2.28 8.04 11.83
C LEU A 359 3.36 9.12 11.90
N ALA A 360 3.84 9.42 13.09
CA ALA A 360 5.02 10.24 13.25
C ALA A 360 6.06 9.47 14.08
N LEU A 361 7.08 8.97 13.39
CA LEU A 361 8.23 8.31 14.00
C LEU A 361 9.35 9.31 14.20
N LYS A 362 9.97 9.31 15.37
CA LYS A 362 11.10 10.18 15.74
C LYS A 362 12.16 9.40 16.49
N LEU A 363 13.40 9.86 16.41
CA LEU A 363 14.50 9.41 17.28
C LEU A 363 14.50 10.23 18.56
N LYS A 364 14.67 9.59 19.74
CA LYS A 364 14.62 10.25 21.05
C LYS A 364 15.81 11.16 21.32
N SER A 365 17.02 10.79 20.89
CA SER A 365 18.25 11.46 21.33
C SER A 365 19.36 11.46 20.27
N ARG A 366 19.01 11.50 18.99
CA ARG A 366 19.95 11.40 17.87
C ARG A 366 19.67 12.46 16.80
N PRO A 367 19.85 13.76 17.09
CA PRO A 367 19.53 14.85 16.13
C PRO A 367 20.48 14.88 14.93
N GLU A 368 21.63 14.19 15.01
CA GLU A 368 22.60 14.05 13.93
C GLU A 368 22.13 13.07 12.83
N LEU A 369 21.18 12.19 13.14
CA LEU A 369 20.67 11.17 12.22
C LEU A 369 19.45 11.66 11.46
N GLN A 370 19.31 11.16 10.24
CA GLN A 370 18.13 11.36 9.40
C GLN A 370 17.26 10.11 9.47
N LEU A 371 15.98 10.29 9.70
CA LEU A 371 14.99 9.22 9.78
C LEU A 371 13.97 9.39 8.67
N LYS A 372 13.76 8.36 7.89
CA LYS A 372 12.64 8.21 6.94
C LYS A 372 11.82 7.01 7.37
N ALA A 373 10.52 7.17 7.41
CA ALA A 373 9.60 6.11 7.82
C ALA A 373 8.25 6.29 7.15
N ARG A 374 7.47 5.24 7.13
CA ARG A 374 6.08 5.26 6.72
C ARG A 374 5.32 6.33 7.50
N SER A 375 4.60 7.19 6.78
CA SER A 375 3.87 8.32 7.38
C SER A 375 2.38 8.06 7.60
N ALA A 376 1.83 6.99 7.02
CA ALA A 376 0.41 6.66 7.15
C ALA A 376 0.14 5.16 6.99
N TYR A 377 -1.00 4.70 7.53
CA TYR A 377 -1.53 3.36 7.25
C TYR A 377 -3.06 3.41 7.26
N TRP A 378 -3.69 2.45 6.58
CA TRP A 378 -5.13 2.31 6.55
C TRP A 378 -5.61 1.27 7.56
N MET A 379 -6.67 1.58 8.28
CA MET A 379 -7.36 0.66 9.18
C MET A 379 -8.77 0.38 8.66
N GLU A 380 -9.09 -0.88 8.42
CA GLU A 380 -10.45 -1.29 8.07
C GLU A 380 -11.40 -1.13 9.25
N SER A 381 -12.67 -0.84 8.97
CA SER A 381 -13.69 -0.88 10.00
C SER A 381 -13.86 -2.31 10.50
N THR A 382 -13.63 -2.54 11.78
CA THR A 382 -13.97 -3.81 12.43
C THR A 382 -15.49 -3.87 12.60
N THR A 383 -16.23 -4.03 11.50
CA THR A 383 -17.62 -4.48 11.60
C THR A 383 -17.55 -5.94 12.01
N ALA A 384 -17.87 -6.22 13.28
CA ALA A 384 -18.17 -7.58 13.70
C ALA A 384 -19.31 -8.10 12.82
N PRO A 385 -19.24 -9.38 12.37
CA PRO A 385 -20.31 -10.00 11.57
C PRO A 385 -21.61 -10.09 12.34
#